data_b9858a536134e2454e29187c168161dc
#
_entry.id   b9858a536134e2454e29187c168161dc
#
_cell.length_a   1.000
_cell.length_b   1.000
_cell.length_c   1.000
_cell.angle_alpha   90.00
_cell.angle_beta   90.00
_cell.angle_gamma   90.00
#
_symmetry.space_group_name_H-M   'P 1'
#
loop_
_entity.id
_entity.type
_entity.pdbx_description
1 polymer ?
#
loop_
_entity_poly.entity_id
_entity_poly.type
_entity_poly.pdbx_seq_one_letter_code
_entity_poly.pdbx_strand_id
1 'polypeptide(L)'
;MTRMILADGTIMITLQHILALLGILISGTAGMAADEPSADAPVADEAAVPPLVQLWEAQAVLNVERDKVAHIVNDEDVVFVQSTAGIITALNAETGREMWTAQVGRTDEVAMPATSNASIVMIVVGPALYALDKFSGKELFSYRLPSQPSAGPVITEGSFFIPLSDRSLCTCALKTLQYLERFHTLPPGIGQAIAWRFATGEVIKRAPVAGSSRVGFVTEQGNIFVVDISGGQAGRSKFQFLMQSPATAPLTLATRDQEYLLAAAANNRLFCIGMNTNGRMQWTFPLGQRVSEPITVIGQDVYIVGDEGELLGLGLQSGLPLQTANAEPFALTDVEVLVSVTEKAVYVIDSAGRLVTVNRRTGQVAAKEEYRDLTLPIRNSVTDRLYLSSTSGRVVCMKESGIDFPIYHQNPQRSPIMPEVAKPAPAEPAADAGGENN
;
A
#
# COMPACT_ATOMS: atom_id res chain seq x y z
N MET A 1 -31.41 -33.92 53.39
CA MET A 1 -32.58 -34.50 52.69
C MET A 1 -32.65 -33.77 51.34
N THR A 2 -32.53 -34.28 50.17
CA THR A 2 -32.49 -35.62 49.61
C THR A 2 -31.68 -35.53 48.32
N ARG A 3 -30.77 -36.46 48.12
CA ARG A 3 -30.05 -36.71 46.86
C ARG A 3 -31.05 -37.08 45.75
N MET A 4 -30.73 -36.65 44.50
CA MET A 4 -30.98 -37.53 43.35
C MET A 4 -29.95 -37.27 42.24
N ILE A 5 -29.26 -38.34 41.88
CA ILE A 5 -28.34 -38.60 40.81
C ILE A 5 -29.17 -39.18 39.66
N LEU A 6 -28.82 -38.83 38.38
CA LEU A 6 -29.01 -39.64 37.16
C LEU A 6 -28.41 -38.83 36.01
N ALA A 7 -27.35 -39.20 35.42
CA ALA A 7 -26.98 -40.31 34.51
C ALA A 7 -27.38 -40.02 33.02
N ASP A 8 -26.36 -39.98 32.23
CA ASP A 8 -26.18 -40.32 30.80
C ASP A 8 -27.36 -40.37 29.86
N GLY A 9 -27.16 -39.74 28.68
CA GLY A 9 -28.02 -39.92 27.52
C GLY A 9 -27.44 -39.26 26.24
N THR A 10 -26.41 -39.90 25.68
CA THR A 10 -25.90 -39.65 24.31
C THR A 10 -26.99 -40.00 23.32
N ILE A 11 -27.43 -39.06 22.48
CA ILE A 11 -28.24 -39.36 21.29
C ILE A 11 -27.40 -39.06 20.05
N MET A 12 -26.87 -40.14 19.46
CA MET A 12 -26.41 -40.19 18.06
C MET A 12 -27.63 -40.22 17.17
N ILE A 13 -27.81 -39.24 16.30
CA ILE A 13 -28.75 -39.31 15.19
C ILE A 13 -27.94 -39.51 13.88
N THR A 14 -27.97 -40.74 13.41
CA THR A 14 -27.53 -41.14 12.07
C THR A 14 -28.53 -40.68 11.04
N LEU A 15 -28.05 -39.92 10.07
CA LEU A 15 -28.83 -39.50 8.90
C LEU A 15 -28.71 -40.55 7.80
N GLN A 16 -29.69 -41.45 7.70
CA GLN A 16 -29.93 -42.27 6.51
C GLN A 16 -31.45 -42.48 6.32
N HIS A 17 -31.89 -42.42 5.02
CA HIS A 17 -33.21 -42.72 4.48
C HIS A 17 -34.26 -41.61 4.50
N ILE A 18 -34.35 -40.88 3.38
CA ILE A 18 -35.63 -40.67 2.66
C ILE A 18 -35.31 -40.61 1.16
N LEU A 19 -35.48 -41.74 0.52
CA LEU A 19 -35.66 -41.92 -0.92
C LEU A 19 -36.87 -42.84 -1.05
N ALA A 20 -37.97 -42.33 -1.59
CA ALA A 20 -38.87 -43.02 -2.47
C ALA A 20 -40.27 -42.39 -2.51
N LEU A 21 -40.84 -42.43 -3.72
CA LEU A 21 -42.24 -42.31 -4.11
C LEU A 21 -42.79 -40.89 -4.42
N LEU A 22 -42.73 -40.53 -5.71
CA LEU A 22 -43.97 -40.33 -6.51
C LEU A 22 -43.65 -40.42 -8.00
N GLY A 23 -43.83 -41.57 -8.57
CA GLY A 23 -44.06 -41.74 -10.00
C GLY A 23 -45.55 -41.89 -10.25
N ILE A 24 -46.10 -41.17 -11.21
CA ILE A 24 -47.29 -41.56 -12.00
C ILE A 24 -47.41 -40.64 -13.21
N LEU A 25 -47.23 -41.24 -14.37
CA LEU A 25 -47.90 -41.12 -15.68
C LEU A 25 -48.56 -39.79 -16.08
N ILE A 26 -48.12 -39.26 -17.22
CA ILE A 26 -49.07 -39.02 -18.34
C ILE A 26 -48.31 -39.20 -19.67
N SER A 27 -48.87 -40.03 -20.50
CA SER A 27 -48.47 -40.35 -21.87
C SER A 27 -48.96 -39.31 -22.88
N GLY A 28 -48.15 -39.01 -23.85
CA GLY A 28 -48.52 -38.76 -25.24
C GLY A 28 -48.86 -37.34 -25.66
N THR A 29 -48.02 -36.76 -26.50
CA THR A 29 -48.41 -36.47 -27.91
C THR A 29 -47.19 -35.96 -28.68
N ALA A 30 -47.16 -36.23 -29.93
CA ALA A 30 -46.08 -36.09 -30.94
C ALA A 30 -45.59 -34.69 -31.21
N GLY A 31 -44.29 -34.61 -31.47
CA GLY A 31 -43.69 -33.98 -32.64
C GLY A 31 -43.77 -32.47 -32.79
N MET A 32 -42.71 -31.81 -32.40
CA MET A 32 -42.12 -30.70 -33.19
C MET A 32 -40.63 -30.67 -32.86
N ALA A 33 -39.79 -30.86 -33.86
CA ALA A 33 -38.36 -30.65 -33.78
C ALA A 33 -38.11 -29.17 -33.45
N ALA A 34 -37.68 -28.91 -32.21
CA ALA A 34 -37.05 -27.65 -31.84
C ALA A 34 -35.55 -27.83 -32.04
N ASP A 35 -34.96 -27.01 -32.90
CA ASP A 35 -33.54 -26.82 -33.04
C ASP A 35 -32.91 -26.74 -31.64
N GLU A 36 -32.02 -27.66 -31.33
CA GLU A 36 -31.10 -27.52 -30.22
C GLU A 36 -30.22 -26.29 -30.56
N PRO A 37 -30.14 -25.29 -29.68
CA PRO A 37 -29.14 -24.26 -29.85
C PRO A 37 -27.75 -24.92 -29.71
N SER A 38 -26.99 -24.89 -30.78
CA SER A 38 -25.59 -25.23 -30.85
C SER A 38 -24.84 -24.71 -29.62
N ALA A 39 -24.47 -25.64 -28.74
CA ALA A 39 -23.59 -25.36 -27.58
C ALA A 39 -22.15 -25.26 -28.06
N ASP A 40 -21.82 -24.19 -28.79
CA ASP A 40 -20.45 -23.80 -29.11
C ASP A 40 -20.35 -22.28 -29.31
N ALA A 41 -20.82 -21.53 -28.31
CA ALA A 41 -20.25 -20.22 -28.06
C ALA A 41 -19.02 -20.46 -27.20
N PRO A 42 -17.83 -20.01 -27.61
CA PRO A 42 -16.67 -20.07 -26.72
C PRO A 42 -17.05 -19.30 -25.46
N VAL A 43 -17.11 -19.99 -24.34
CA VAL A 43 -17.12 -19.36 -23.02
C VAL A 43 -15.85 -18.52 -23.03
N ALA A 44 -16.00 -17.21 -23.14
CA ALA A 44 -14.89 -16.28 -23.03
C ALA A 44 -14.12 -16.70 -21.78
N ASP A 45 -12.84 -16.96 -21.94
CA ASP A 45 -11.96 -17.45 -20.89
C ASP A 45 -11.83 -16.33 -19.83
N GLU A 46 -12.83 -16.26 -18.97
CA GLU A 46 -12.97 -15.28 -17.88
C GLU A 46 -11.81 -15.41 -16.85
N ALA A 47 -11.02 -16.47 -17.02
CA ALA A 47 -9.88 -16.82 -16.19
C ALA A 47 -8.53 -16.37 -16.76
N ALA A 48 -8.46 -15.91 -18.01
CA ALA A 48 -7.20 -15.52 -18.62
C ALA A 48 -6.70 -14.20 -17.99
N VAL A 49 -5.45 -14.20 -17.55
CA VAL A 49 -4.77 -12.99 -17.10
C VAL A 49 -4.38 -12.16 -18.34
N PRO A 50 -4.78 -10.88 -18.43
CA PRO A 50 -4.38 -10.02 -19.54
C PRO A 50 -2.86 -9.84 -19.59
N PRO A 51 -2.25 -9.73 -20.78
CA PRO A 51 -0.83 -9.46 -20.91
C PRO A 51 -0.51 -8.06 -20.35
N LEU A 52 0.68 -7.91 -19.79
CA LEU A 52 1.21 -6.62 -19.37
C LEU A 52 1.64 -5.80 -20.58
N VAL A 53 1.36 -4.51 -20.54
CA VAL A 53 1.81 -3.53 -21.52
C VAL A 53 2.50 -2.37 -20.80
N GLN A 54 3.61 -1.91 -21.38
CA GLN A 54 4.29 -0.72 -20.86
C GLN A 54 3.41 0.51 -21.10
N LEU A 55 3.12 1.25 -20.02
CA LEU A 55 2.36 2.49 -20.08
C LEU A 55 3.29 3.67 -20.38
N TRP A 56 4.37 3.78 -19.61
CA TRP A 56 5.38 4.80 -19.77
C TRP A 56 6.74 4.36 -19.23
N GLU A 57 7.76 5.12 -19.62
CA GLU A 57 9.13 5.01 -19.11
C GLU A 57 9.67 6.41 -18.85
N ALA A 58 10.38 6.58 -17.74
CA ALA A 58 10.97 7.84 -17.34
C ALA A 58 12.36 7.63 -16.72
N GLN A 59 13.18 8.68 -16.76
CA GLN A 59 14.50 8.72 -16.16
C GLN A 59 14.52 9.77 -15.05
N ALA A 60 14.72 9.36 -13.81
CA ALA A 60 14.93 10.28 -12.70
C ALA A 60 16.29 10.99 -12.81
N VAL A 61 16.35 12.21 -12.32
CA VAL A 61 17.56 13.02 -12.35
C VAL A 61 18.52 12.55 -11.26
N LEU A 62 19.66 11.99 -11.65
CA LEU A 62 20.76 11.63 -10.75
C LEU A 62 22.07 11.51 -11.53
N ASN A 63 23.18 11.63 -10.83
CA ASN A 63 24.51 11.43 -11.39
C ASN A 63 24.90 9.96 -11.27
N VAL A 64 24.66 9.16 -12.30
CA VAL A 64 24.86 7.69 -12.30
C VAL A 64 26.28 7.22 -11.96
N GLU A 65 27.29 8.10 -12.08
CA GLU A 65 28.66 7.75 -11.70
C GLU A 65 28.91 7.82 -10.20
N ARG A 66 28.17 8.65 -9.47
CA ARG A 66 28.40 8.98 -8.05
C ARG A 66 27.17 8.78 -7.17
N ASP A 67 26.03 8.56 -7.78
CA ASP A 67 24.74 8.54 -7.11
C ASP A 67 23.90 7.34 -7.55
N LYS A 68 23.03 6.89 -6.68
CA LYS A 68 22.11 5.77 -6.92
C LYS A 68 20.73 6.14 -6.40
N VAL A 69 19.74 5.42 -6.85
CA VAL A 69 18.44 5.43 -6.23
C VAL A 69 18.55 4.89 -4.80
N ALA A 70 18.11 5.69 -3.83
CA ALA A 70 18.06 5.33 -2.41
C ALA A 70 16.67 4.77 -2.06
N HIS A 71 15.62 5.49 -2.44
CA HIS A 71 14.24 5.11 -2.17
C HIS A 71 13.35 5.46 -3.35
N ILE A 72 12.33 4.64 -3.57
CA ILE A 72 11.23 4.95 -4.46
C ILE A 72 9.95 4.74 -3.69
N VAL A 73 9.10 5.76 -3.69
CA VAL A 73 7.82 5.76 -2.99
C VAL A 73 6.78 6.28 -3.96
N ASN A 74 5.65 5.61 -4.04
CA ASN A 74 4.51 6.09 -4.82
C ASN A 74 3.31 6.37 -3.92
N ASP A 75 2.57 7.37 -4.31
CA ASP A 75 1.20 7.55 -3.86
C ASP A 75 0.22 7.41 -5.05
N GLU A 76 -0.98 7.91 -4.90
CA GLU A 76 -2.00 7.81 -5.94
C GLU A 76 -1.69 8.63 -7.19
N ASP A 77 -0.92 9.73 -7.09
CA ASP A 77 -0.71 10.71 -8.15
C ASP A 77 0.74 10.82 -8.62
N VAL A 78 1.68 10.50 -7.73
CA VAL A 78 3.10 10.81 -7.92
C VAL A 78 3.99 9.63 -7.53
N VAL A 79 5.00 9.37 -8.33
CA VAL A 79 6.11 8.49 -8.01
C VAL A 79 7.32 9.35 -7.65
N PHE A 80 7.81 9.22 -6.41
CA PHE A 80 8.97 9.95 -5.91
C PHE A 80 10.20 9.05 -5.97
N VAL A 81 11.21 9.47 -6.69
CA VAL A 81 12.51 8.81 -6.77
C VAL A 81 13.52 9.64 -5.98
N GLN A 82 14.05 9.08 -4.90
CA GLN A 82 15.05 9.71 -4.05
C GLN A 82 16.43 9.12 -4.33
N SER A 83 17.41 9.97 -4.56
CA SER A 83 18.79 9.57 -4.75
C SER A 83 19.58 9.57 -3.44
N THR A 84 20.72 8.88 -3.42
CA THR A 84 21.65 8.90 -2.28
C THR A 84 22.31 10.26 -2.07
N ALA A 85 22.33 11.13 -3.09
CA ALA A 85 22.83 12.50 -3.00
C ALA A 85 21.77 13.52 -2.55
N GLY A 86 20.57 13.08 -2.19
CA GLY A 86 19.50 13.95 -1.71
C GLY A 86 18.70 14.64 -2.83
N ILE A 87 18.83 14.18 -4.07
CA ILE A 87 17.97 14.63 -5.17
C ILE A 87 16.66 13.84 -5.10
N ILE A 88 15.56 14.53 -5.19
CA ILE A 88 14.23 13.92 -5.33
C ILE A 88 13.62 14.35 -6.65
N THR A 89 13.19 13.38 -7.43
CA THR A 89 12.46 13.57 -8.70
C THR A 89 11.03 13.10 -8.52
N ALA A 90 10.05 13.94 -8.82
CA ALA A 90 8.64 13.61 -8.82
C ALA A 90 8.16 13.36 -10.24
N LEU A 91 7.61 12.17 -10.47
CA LEU A 91 7.03 11.75 -11.74
C LEU A 91 5.52 11.62 -11.58
N ASN A 92 4.76 12.10 -12.55
CA ASN A 92 3.32 11.84 -12.59
C ASN A 92 3.07 10.34 -12.74
N ALA A 93 2.27 9.75 -11.87
CA ALA A 93 2.08 8.30 -11.77
C ALA A 93 1.47 7.67 -13.04
N GLU A 94 0.64 8.41 -13.77
CA GLU A 94 -0.06 7.90 -14.97
C GLU A 94 0.66 8.20 -16.30
N THR A 95 1.46 9.26 -16.34
CA THR A 95 2.10 9.68 -17.60
C THR A 95 3.62 9.53 -17.61
N GLY A 96 4.24 9.29 -16.45
CA GLY A 96 5.69 9.27 -16.30
C GLY A 96 6.37 10.62 -16.48
N ARG A 97 5.61 11.68 -16.75
CA ARG A 97 6.17 13.01 -16.95
C ARG A 97 6.81 13.52 -15.68
N GLU A 98 8.04 14.00 -15.78
CA GLU A 98 8.69 14.74 -14.69
C GLU A 98 7.85 15.99 -14.35
N MET A 99 7.48 16.11 -13.10
CA MET A 99 6.75 17.26 -12.57
C MET A 99 7.72 18.29 -12.03
N TRP A 100 8.67 17.84 -11.24
CA TRP A 100 9.73 18.65 -10.66
C TRP A 100 10.88 17.80 -10.18
N THR A 101 12.03 18.45 -9.97
CA THR A 101 13.20 17.88 -9.31
C THR A 101 13.74 18.89 -8.31
N ALA A 102 14.12 18.45 -7.14
CA ALA A 102 14.65 19.28 -6.07
C ALA A 102 15.82 18.61 -5.35
N GLN A 103 16.79 19.43 -4.90
CA GLN A 103 17.82 19.01 -3.96
C GLN A 103 17.30 19.23 -2.54
N VAL A 104 17.27 18.17 -1.72
CA VAL A 104 16.77 18.21 -0.34
C VAL A 104 17.87 17.76 0.62
N GLY A 105 18.16 18.60 1.60
CA GLY A 105 19.20 18.32 2.58
C GLY A 105 20.63 18.36 1.99
N ARG A 106 21.53 17.72 2.70
CA ARG A 106 22.95 17.65 2.33
C ARG A 106 23.24 16.32 1.65
N THR A 107 24.17 16.30 0.74
CA THR A 107 24.57 15.12 -0.02
C THR A 107 25.27 14.03 0.81
N ASP A 108 25.73 14.37 2.00
CA ASP A 108 26.44 13.49 2.93
C ASP A 108 25.52 12.92 4.05
N GLU A 109 24.25 13.28 4.04
CA GLU A 109 23.27 12.84 5.03
C GLU A 109 22.30 11.80 4.44
N VAL A 110 21.93 10.81 5.26
CA VAL A 110 21.01 9.76 4.84
C VAL A 110 19.57 10.28 4.85
N ALA A 111 18.90 10.16 3.73
CA ALA A 111 17.47 10.43 3.61
C ALA A 111 16.65 9.21 4.03
N MET A 112 15.51 9.46 4.68
CA MET A 112 14.48 8.44 4.91
C MET A 112 13.49 8.44 3.75
N PRO A 113 12.75 7.32 3.53
CA PRO A 113 11.70 7.29 2.52
C PRO A 113 10.73 8.46 2.69
N ALA A 114 10.39 9.11 1.58
CA ALA A 114 9.41 10.20 1.56
C ALA A 114 8.03 9.68 1.98
N THR A 115 7.21 10.56 2.52
CA THR A 115 5.79 10.33 2.77
C THR A 115 4.99 11.52 2.26
N SER A 116 3.79 11.28 1.75
CA SER A 116 2.96 12.34 1.18
C SER A 116 1.51 12.27 1.67
N ASN A 117 0.84 13.41 1.58
CA ASN A 117 -0.61 13.52 1.66
C ASN A 117 -1.17 14.10 0.35
N ALA A 118 -2.37 14.65 0.36
CA ALA A 118 -2.98 15.20 -0.86
C ALA A 118 -2.18 16.37 -1.48
N SER A 119 -1.43 17.16 -0.69
CA SER A 119 -0.78 18.39 -1.16
C SER A 119 0.70 18.54 -0.80
N ILE A 120 1.19 17.77 0.15
CA ILE A 120 2.54 17.92 0.70
C ILE A 120 3.29 16.59 0.58
N VAL A 121 4.56 16.65 0.17
CA VAL A 121 5.53 15.58 0.35
C VAL A 121 6.52 15.98 1.44
N MET A 122 6.79 15.04 2.34
CA MET A 122 7.66 15.25 3.49
C MET A 122 8.84 14.29 3.45
N ILE A 123 10.03 14.83 3.67
CA ILE A 123 11.28 14.10 3.59
C ILE A 123 12.10 14.42 4.83
N VAL A 124 12.72 13.41 5.40
CA VAL A 124 13.65 13.57 6.51
C VAL A 124 15.05 13.24 6.03
N VAL A 125 15.97 14.19 6.19
CA VAL A 125 17.38 14.02 5.84
C VAL A 125 18.21 14.34 7.07
N GLY A 126 18.93 13.35 7.59
CA GLY A 126 19.66 13.51 8.85
C GLY A 126 18.74 14.02 9.98
N PRO A 127 19.09 15.13 10.66
CA PRO A 127 18.27 15.70 11.73
C PRO A 127 17.22 16.71 11.23
N ALA A 128 17.07 16.90 9.92
CA ALA A 128 16.19 17.92 9.34
C ALA A 128 14.98 17.31 8.64
N LEU A 129 13.85 17.98 8.77
CA LEU A 129 12.60 17.71 8.12
C LEU A 129 12.34 18.75 7.05
N TYR A 130 12.01 18.33 5.85
CA TYR A 130 11.65 19.17 4.71
C TYR A 130 10.25 18.85 4.26
N ALA A 131 9.45 19.88 4.06
CA ALA A 131 8.12 19.78 3.48
C ALA A 131 8.08 20.55 2.17
N LEU A 132 7.72 19.86 1.09
CA LEU A 132 7.59 20.43 -0.23
C LEU A 132 6.13 20.35 -0.69
N ASP A 133 5.72 21.32 -1.49
CA ASP A 133 4.47 21.19 -2.24
C ASP A 133 4.56 20.00 -3.20
N LYS A 134 3.61 19.09 -3.12
CA LYS A 134 3.62 17.80 -3.82
C LYS A 134 3.72 17.94 -5.34
N PHE A 135 3.07 18.97 -5.90
CA PHE A 135 2.93 19.12 -7.35
C PHE A 135 3.95 20.06 -7.99
N SER A 136 4.52 20.98 -7.22
CA SER A 136 5.50 21.95 -7.73
C SER A 136 6.92 21.76 -7.20
N GLY A 137 7.12 20.95 -6.15
CA GLY A 137 8.42 20.77 -5.50
C GLY A 137 8.91 21.97 -4.72
N LYS A 138 8.08 23.03 -4.59
CA LYS A 138 8.46 24.21 -3.84
C LYS A 138 8.56 23.89 -2.36
N GLU A 139 9.69 24.25 -1.72
CA GLU A 139 9.81 24.14 -0.26
C GLU A 139 8.78 25.02 0.43
N LEU A 140 7.97 24.41 1.28
CA LEU A 140 6.97 25.07 2.11
C LEU A 140 7.58 25.46 3.45
N PHE A 141 8.37 24.58 4.03
CA PHE A 141 9.12 24.81 5.25
C PHE A 141 10.18 23.73 5.45
N SER A 142 11.20 24.06 6.23
CA SER A 142 12.19 23.10 6.73
C SER A 142 12.51 23.33 8.18
N TYR A 143 12.78 22.25 8.91
CA TYR A 143 13.03 22.30 10.35
C TYR A 143 14.09 21.34 10.81
N ARG A 144 14.85 21.77 11.80
CA ARG A 144 15.67 20.87 12.58
C ARG A 144 14.85 20.20 13.67
N LEU A 145 14.87 18.89 13.69
CA LEU A 145 14.22 18.08 14.71
C LEU A 145 14.92 18.23 16.07
N PRO A 146 14.18 18.07 17.19
CA PRO A 146 14.76 18.21 18.53
C PRO A 146 15.69 17.07 18.91
N SER A 147 15.59 15.94 18.22
CA SER A 147 16.46 14.76 18.36
C SER A 147 16.56 14.04 17.02
N GLN A 148 17.51 13.13 16.87
CA GLN A 148 17.64 12.32 15.66
C GLN A 148 16.37 11.49 15.44
N PRO A 149 15.86 11.41 14.21
CA PRO A 149 14.77 10.51 13.88
C PRO A 149 15.24 9.05 14.02
N SER A 150 14.40 8.20 14.55
CA SER A 150 14.67 6.76 14.70
C SER A 150 13.96 5.91 13.65
N ALA A 151 12.99 6.48 12.96
CA ALA A 151 12.28 5.89 11.81
C ALA A 151 11.68 6.99 10.94
N GLY A 152 11.20 6.61 9.74
CA GLY A 152 10.53 7.53 8.81
C GLY A 152 9.28 8.17 9.40
N PRO A 153 8.92 9.37 8.93
CA PRO A 153 7.70 10.05 9.34
C PRO A 153 6.46 9.42 8.70
N VAL A 154 5.29 9.73 9.25
CA VAL A 154 4.00 9.58 8.57
C VAL A 154 3.27 10.90 8.60
N ILE A 155 2.57 11.21 7.53
CA ILE A 155 1.80 12.46 7.37
C ILE A 155 0.31 12.14 7.17
N THR A 156 -0.54 12.99 7.76
CA THR A 156 -1.98 13.06 7.49
C THR A 156 -2.32 14.42 6.89
N GLU A 157 -3.57 14.69 6.58
CA GLU A 157 -4.00 16.01 6.10
C GLU A 157 -3.79 17.14 7.13
N GLY A 158 -3.70 16.81 8.41
CA GLY A 158 -3.63 17.81 9.49
C GLY A 158 -2.32 17.84 10.26
N SER A 159 -1.59 16.76 10.28
CA SER A 159 -0.42 16.59 11.16
C SER A 159 0.59 15.62 10.58
N PHE A 160 1.83 15.73 11.04
CA PHE A 160 2.80 14.67 10.84
C PHE A 160 3.29 14.09 12.18
N PHE A 161 3.80 12.88 12.11
CA PHE A 161 4.27 12.11 13.25
C PHE A 161 5.65 11.55 12.92
N ILE A 162 6.61 11.79 13.79
CA ILE A 162 7.97 11.31 13.60
C ILE A 162 8.51 10.67 14.88
N PRO A 163 8.98 9.42 14.81
CA PRO A 163 9.68 8.78 15.92
C PRO A 163 11.07 9.38 16.09
N LEU A 164 11.46 9.61 17.34
CA LEU A 164 12.75 10.17 17.69
C LEU A 164 13.57 9.20 18.53
N SER A 165 14.90 9.32 18.44
CA SER A 165 15.85 8.48 19.18
C SER A 165 15.79 8.64 20.71
N ASP A 166 15.16 9.70 21.19
CA ASP A 166 14.91 9.95 22.61
C ASP A 166 13.70 9.17 23.16
N ARG A 167 13.24 8.15 22.42
CA ARG A 167 12.13 7.25 22.78
C ARG A 167 10.78 7.96 22.82
N SER A 168 10.56 8.88 21.91
CA SER A 168 9.28 9.58 21.80
C SER A 168 8.77 9.60 20.38
N LEU A 169 7.44 9.71 20.25
CA LEU A 169 6.77 10.12 19.03
C LEU A 169 6.47 11.62 19.13
N CYS A 170 7.00 12.38 18.18
CA CYS A 170 6.78 13.82 18.07
C CYS A 170 5.74 14.11 17.00
N THR A 171 4.85 15.08 17.24
CA THR A 171 3.88 15.53 16.25
C THR A 171 3.78 17.04 16.17
N CYS A 172 3.51 17.54 14.97
CA CYS A 172 3.22 18.94 14.72
C CYS A 172 2.01 19.06 13.81
N ALA A 173 1.22 20.10 14.04
CA ALA A 173 0.10 20.43 13.19
C ALA A 173 0.59 21.20 11.95
N LEU A 174 0.27 20.69 10.74
CA LEU A 174 0.70 21.29 9.47
C LEU A 174 0.25 22.72 9.30
N LYS A 175 -1.01 23.04 9.66
CA LYS A 175 -1.54 24.41 9.60
C LYS A 175 -0.76 25.38 10.49
N THR A 176 -0.34 24.94 11.67
CA THR A 176 0.47 25.76 12.57
C THR A 176 1.83 26.07 11.96
N LEU A 177 2.47 25.07 11.35
CA LEU A 177 3.76 25.24 10.70
C LEU A 177 3.67 26.19 9.50
N GLN A 178 2.73 25.98 8.63
CA GLN A 178 2.48 26.85 7.48
C GLN A 178 2.15 28.30 7.90
N TYR A 179 1.40 28.47 8.97
CA TYR A 179 1.11 29.78 9.53
C TYR A 179 2.38 30.47 10.04
N LEU A 180 3.16 29.77 10.86
CA LEU A 180 4.38 30.30 11.42
C LEU A 180 5.39 30.67 10.32
N GLU A 181 5.57 29.81 9.30
CA GLU A 181 6.44 30.11 8.15
C GLU A 181 6.00 31.36 7.41
N ARG A 182 4.71 31.49 7.11
CA ARG A 182 4.16 32.64 6.40
C ARG A 182 4.49 33.97 7.10
N PHE A 183 4.60 33.98 8.42
CA PHE A 183 4.91 35.17 9.21
C PHE A 183 6.40 35.28 9.62
N HIS A 184 7.27 34.39 9.10
CA HIS A 184 8.69 34.34 9.46
C HIS A 184 8.94 34.31 10.98
N THR A 185 8.00 33.73 11.74
CA THR A 185 8.06 33.65 13.21
C THR A 185 8.59 32.31 13.70
N LEU A 186 9.08 31.48 12.78
CA LEU A 186 9.56 30.16 13.10
C LEU A 186 10.94 30.23 13.76
N PRO A 187 11.05 29.64 14.95
CA PRO A 187 12.35 29.48 15.59
C PRO A 187 13.21 28.52 14.76
N PRO A 188 14.53 28.58 14.89
CA PRO A 188 15.45 27.69 14.17
C PRO A 188 15.29 26.19 14.50
N GLY A 189 14.33 25.82 15.35
CA GLY A 189 13.99 24.45 15.68
C GLY A 189 12.49 24.24 15.89
N ILE A 190 12.03 23.03 15.62
CA ILE A 190 10.62 22.65 15.70
C ILE A 190 10.01 22.67 17.11
N GLY A 191 10.84 22.85 18.16
CA GLY A 191 10.43 22.69 19.56
C GLY A 191 9.17 23.46 19.97
N GLN A 192 8.99 24.67 19.44
CA GLN A 192 7.80 25.50 19.72
C GLN A 192 6.57 25.14 18.86
N ALA A 193 6.78 24.43 17.77
CA ALA A 193 5.72 23.99 16.87
C ALA A 193 5.21 22.58 17.20
N ILE A 194 5.81 21.91 18.19
CA ILE A 194 5.37 20.57 18.64
C ILE A 194 3.98 20.73 19.27
N ALA A 195 3.00 20.06 18.67
CA ALA A 195 1.63 20.04 19.19
C ALA A 195 1.56 19.17 20.46
N TRP A 196 2.19 17.98 20.41
CA TRP A 196 2.37 17.11 21.55
C TRP A 196 3.52 16.12 21.30
N ARG A 197 3.95 15.50 22.35
CA ARG A 197 5.02 14.49 22.34
C ARG A 197 4.62 13.33 23.24
N PHE A 198 4.67 12.13 22.70
CA PHE A 198 4.34 10.90 23.43
C PHE A 198 5.63 10.14 23.77
N ALA A 199 5.94 10.02 25.06
CA ALA A 199 7.08 9.24 25.52
C ALA A 199 6.71 7.77 25.71
N THR A 200 7.46 6.87 25.08
CA THR A 200 7.21 5.42 25.12
C THR A 200 8.07 4.69 26.14
N GLY A 201 9.18 5.30 26.57
CA GLY A 201 10.20 4.60 27.36
C GLY A 201 11.09 3.65 26.55
N GLU A 202 10.70 3.30 25.32
CA GLU A 202 11.35 2.38 24.40
C GLU A 202 11.58 3.01 23.04
N VAL A 203 12.52 2.48 22.28
CA VAL A 203 12.82 3.02 20.92
C VAL A 203 11.74 2.55 19.93
N ILE A 204 11.32 3.47 19.06
CA ILE A 204 10.45 3.21 17.92
C ILE A 204 11.35 3.12 16.69
N LYS A 205 11.59 1.93 16.17
CA LYS A 205 12.49 1.70 15.02
C LYS A 205 11.78 1.57 13.67
N ARG A 206 10.46 1.68 13.66
CA ARG A 206 9.64 1.54 12.46
C ARG A 206 8.73 2.73 12.29
N ALA A 207 8.46 3.10 11.04
CA ALA A 207 7.53 4.18 10.74
C ALA A 207 6.17 3.93 11.40
N PRO A 208 5.54 4.94 12.00
CA PRO A 208 4.19 4.84 12.49
C PRO A 208 3.20 4.74 11.33
N VAL A 209 1.96 4.36 11.62
CA VAL A 209 0.85 4.40 10.67
C VAL A 209 -0.26 5.30 11.23
N ALA A 210 -0.84 6.13 10.38
CA ALA A 210 -1.86 7.07 10.79
C ALA A 210 -3.18 6.78 10.08
N GLY A 211 -4.22 6.59 10.88
CA GLY A 211 -5.60 6.50 10.42
C GLY A 211 -6.30 7.86 10.47
N SER A 212 -7.63 7.83 10.40
CA SER A 212 -8.46 9.03 10.35
C SER A 212 -8.41 9.87 11.65
N SER A 213 -8.28 9.22 12.80
CA SER A 213 -8.34 9.87 14.12
C SER A 213 -7.26 9.42 15.09
N ARG A 214 -6.42 8.48 14.68
CA ARG A 214 -5.41 7.84 15.53
C ARG A 214 -4.13 7.56 14.78
N VAL A 215 -3.02 7.52 15.53
CA VAL A 215 -1.72 7.04 15.05
C VAL A 215 -1.35 5.78 15.83
N GLY A 216 -0.93 4.74 15.10
CA GLY A 216 -0.41 3.49 15.64
C GLY A 216 1.08 3.38 15.41
N PHE A 217 1.82 2.90 16.37
CA PHE A 217 3.25 2.63 16.25
C PHE A 217 3.67 1.48 17.18
N VAL A 218 4.79 0.87 16.86
CA VAL A 218 5.32 -0.27 17.59
C VAL A 218 6.73 0.03 18.08
N THR A 219 7.01 -0.33 19.33
CA THR A 219 8.34 -0.23 19.90
C THR A 219 9.19 -1.44 19.58
N GLU A 220 10.49 -1.35 19.80
CA GLU A 220 11.44 -2.44 19.56
C GLU A 220 11.07 -3.72 20.33
N GLN A 221 10.45 -3.62 21.51
CA GLN A 221 10.05 -4.77 22.33
C GLN A 221 8.69 -5.37 21.90
N GLY A 222 8.02 -4.77 20.92
CA GLY A 222 6.73 -5.27 20.42
C GLY A 222 5.52 -4.72 21.16
N ASN A 223 5.67 -3.57 21.83
CA ASN A 223 4.55 -2.86 22.39
C ASN A 223 3.92 -1.96 21.35
N ILE A 224 2.68 -2.22 20.98
CA ILE A 224 1.91 -1.38 20.05
C ILE A 224 1.15 -0.34 20.86
N PHE A 225 1.35 0.91 20.55
CA PHE A 225 0.61 2.04 21.09
C PHE A 225 -0.31 2.61 20.05
N VAL A 226 -1.51 2.97 20.44
CA VAL A 226 -2.45 3.75 19.63
C VAL A 226 -2.81 5.01 20.40
N VAL A 227 -2.58 6.15 19.75
CA VAL A 227 -2.71 7.49 20.34
C VAL A 227 -3.73 8.28 19.53
N ASP A 228 -4.64 8.98 20.21
CA ASP A 228 -5.59 9.89 19.56
C ASP A 228 -4.86 11.12 18.99
N ILE A 229 -5.18 11.52 17.75
CA ILE A 229 -4.50 12.61 17.05
C ILE A 229 -5.29 13.89 16.96
N SER A 230 -6.56 13.87 17.33
CA SER A 230 -7.46 15.03 17.20
C SER A 230 -8.29 15.27 18.45
N GLY A 231 -8.84 16.49 18.53
CA GLY A 231 -9.71 16.90 19.64
C GLY A 231 -9.00 17.06 20.98
N GLY A 232 -9.77 17.10 22.05
CA GLY A 232 -9.27 17.28 23.43
C GLY A 232 -8.50 16.07 24.00
N GLN A 233 -8.41 14.98 23.25
CA GLN A 233 -7.67 13.76 23.61
C GLN A 233 -6.37 13.60 22.84
N ALA A 234 -6.05 14.54 21.95
CA ALA A 234 -4.82 14.48 21.15
C ALA A 234 -3.57 14.27 22.02
N GLY A 235 -2.73 13.35 21.62
CA GLY A 235 -1.52 12.96 22.38
C GLY A 235 -1.77 12.00 23.54
N ARG A 236 -3.01 11.54 23.77
CA ARG A 236 -3.30 10.54 24.81
C ARG A 236 -3.36 9.14 24.22
N SER A 237 -2.77 8.20 24.97
CA SER A 237 -2.88 6.79 24.60
C SER A 237 -4.33 6.34 24.69
N LYS A 238 -4.82 5.76 23.63
CA LYS A 238 -6.13 5.13 23.57
C LYS A 238 -6.09 3.72 24.13
N PHE A 239 -5.08 2.97 23.72
CA PHE A 239 -4.77 1.65 24.24
C PHE A 239 -3.32 1.27 23.94
N GLN A 240 -2.86 0.25 24.62
CA GLN A 240 -1.61 -0.45 24.38
C GLN A 240 -1.91 -1.92 24.16
N PHE A 241 -1.26 -2.53 23.17
CA PHE A 241 -1.34 -3.96 22.91
C PHE A 241 0.06 -4.57 23.00
N LEU A 242 0.21 -5.61 23.79
CA LEU A 242 1.48 -6.28 24.05
C LEU A 242 1.56 -7.56 23.22
N MET A 243 2.41 -7.59 22.19
CA MET A 243 2.63 -8.79 21.40
C MET A 243 3.47 -9.85 22.14
N GLN A 244 4.12 -9.47 23.24
CA GLN A 244 5.06 -10.31 24.01
C GLN A 244 6.23 -10.84 23.17
N SER A 245 6.51 -10.21 22.05
CA SER A 245 7.58 -10.55 21.11
C SER A 245 7.91 -9.32 20.26
N PRO A 246 9.19 -9.07 19.92
CA PRO A 246 9.57 -7.96 19.06
C PRO A 246 8.83 -7.97 17.73
N ALA A 247 8.48 -6.78 17.21
CA ALA A 247 7.95 -6.64 15.86
C ALA A 247 9.05 -6.93 14.83
N THR A 248 8.74 -7.70 13.81
CA THR A 248 9.69 -8.01 12.72
C THR A 248 9.46 -7.15 11.48
N ALA A 249 8.20 -6.79 11.18
CA ALA A 249 7.82 -5.93 10.07
C ALA A 249 7.28 -4.58 10.56
N PRO A 250 7.24 -3.54 9.71
CA PRO A 250 6.46 -2.34 9.98
C PRO A 250 4.99 -2.67 10.23
N LEU A 251 4.31 -1.83 11.02
CA LEU A 251 2.85 -1.93 11.11
C LEU A 251 2.22 -1.64 9.75
N THR A 252 1.14 -2.32 9.46
CA THR A 252 0.31 -2.00 8.30
C THR A 252 -1.08 -1.60 8.76
N LEU A 253 -1.55 -0.45 8.28
CA LEU A 253 -2.91 0.01 8.49
C LEU A 253 -3.78 -0.46 7.33
N ALA A 254 -4.88 -1.11 7.65
CA ALA A 254 -5.91 -1.48 6.70
C ALA A 254 -7.23 -0.79 7.07
N THR A 255 -7.82 -0.09 6.11
CA THR A 255 -9.08 0.61 6.29
C THR A 255 -10.17 -0.05 5.46
N ARG A 256 -11.25 -0.46 6.12
CA ARG A 256 -12.41 -1.05 5.49
C ARG A 256 -13.70 -0.52 6.14
N ASP A 257 -14.42 -1.37 6.86
CA ASP A 257 -15.54 -1.03 7.76
C ASP A 257 -15.03 -0.34 9.04
N GLN A 258 -13.81 -0.65 9.42
CA GLN A 258 -13.04 -0.03 10.49
C GLN A 258 -11.55 -0.04 10.15
N GLU A 259 -10.74 0.56 11.00
CA GLU A 259 -9.29 0.57 10.87
C GLU A 259 -8.69 -0.64 11.63
N TYR A 260 -7.86 -1.41 10.92
CA TYR A 260 -7.15 -2.57 11.45
C TYR A 260 -5.65 -2.31 11.42
N LEU A 261 -4.96 -2.73 12.47
CA LEU A 261 -3.50 -2.80 12.53
C LEU A 261 -3.06 -4.24 12.34
N LEU A 262 -2.19 -4.47 11.38
CA LEU A 262 -1.51 -5.73 11.15
C LEU A 262 -0.09 -5.61 11.67
N ALA A 263 0.34 -6.59 12.48
CA ALA A 263 1.65 -6.61 13.10
C ALA A 263 2.24 -8.03 13.08
N ALA A 264 3.40 -8.17 12.44
CA ALA A 264 4.18 -9.41 12.48
C ALA A 264 5.21 -9.37 13.61
N ALA A 265 5.32 -10.47 14.33
CA ALA A 265 6.20 -10.60 15.49
C ALA A 265 7.24 -11.73 15.32
N ALA A 266 8.35 -11.63 16.07
CA ALA A 266 9.47 -12.56 15.98
C ALA A 266 9.13 -13.99 16.45
N ASN A 267 7.99 -14.19 17.08
CA ASN A 267 7.44 -15.52 17.38
C ASN A 267 6.67 -16.13 16.19
N ASN A 268 6.87 -15.62 14.99
CA ASN A 268 6.24 -16.03 13.72
C ASN A 268 4.71 -16.00 13.81
N ARG A 269 4.17 -14.94 14.43
CA ARG A 269 2.73 -14.69 14.49
C ARG A 269 2.39 -13.37 13.85
N LEU A 270 1.31 -13.37 13.10
CA LEU A 270 0.62 -12.17 12.63
C LEU A 270 -0.55 -11.88 13.55
N PHE A 271 -0.66 -10.63 13.95
CA PHE A 271 -1.77 -10.12 14.76
C PHE A 271 -2.58 -9.13 13.92
N CYS A 272 -3.90 -9.25 13.96
CA CYS A 272 -4.84 -8.26 13.47
C CYS A 272 -5.58 -7.65 14.66
N ILE A 273 -5.46 -6.32 14.81
CA ILE A 273 -5.95 -5.59 15.97
C ILE A 273 -6.87 -4.48 15.48
N GLY A 274 -8.05 -4.37 16.03
CA GLY A 274 -8.96 -3.28 15.70
C GLY A 274 -8.51 -1.96 16.32
N MET A 275 -8.16 -0.99 15.49
CA MET A 275 -7.72 0.34 15.95
C MET A 275 -8.86 1.12 16.60
N ASN A 276 -10.08 0.94 16.10
CA ASN A 276 -11.28 1.62 16.60
C ASN A 276 -11.99 0.87 17.73
N THR A 277 -11.61 -0.37 18.01
CA THR A 277 -12.22 -1.25 19.03
C THR A 277 -11.37 -1.38 20.30
N ASN A 278 -10.65 -0.34 20.68
CA ASN A 278 -9.80 -0.28 21.86
C ASN A 278 -8.75 -1.42 21.94
N GLY A 279 -8.15 -1.77 20.80
CA GLY A 279 -7.11 -2.79 20.74
C GLY A 279 -7.63 -4.23 20.83
N ARG A 280 -8.91 -4.45 20.56
CA ARG A 280 -9.44 -5.81 20.50
C ARG A 280 -8.74 -6.59 19.38
N MET A 281 -8.09 -7.70 19.75
CA MET A 281 -7.56 -8.63 18.77
C MET A 281 -8.73 -9.25 18.00
N GLN A 282 -8.68 -9.12 16.66
CA GLN A 282 -9.68 -9.71 15.78
C GLN A 282 -9.34 -11.16 15.51
N TRP A 283 -8.10 -11.39 15.12
CA TRP A 283 -7.55 -12.72 14.88
C TRP A 283 -6.02 -12.71 15.02
N THR A 284 -5.45 -13.89 15.08
CA THR A 284 -4.00 -14.14 14.98
C THR A 284 -3.75 -15.33 14.08
N PHE A 285 -2.68 -15.28 13.30
CA PHE A 285 -2.32 -16.32 12.34
C PHE A 285 -0.85 -16.77 12.57
N PRO A 286 -0.56 -18.08 12.63
CA PRO A 286 0.81 -18.59 12.67
C PRO A 286 1.42 -18.51 11.28
N LEU A 287 2.53 -17.79 11.14
CA LEU A 287 3.17 -17.53 9.84
C LEU A 287 4.10 -18.66 9.37
N GLY A 288 4.48 -19.57 10.25
CA GLY A 288 5.47 -20.59 9.92
C GLY A 288 6.91 -20.07 9.78
N GLN A 289 7.10 -18.86 9.29
CA GLN A 289 8.39 -18.21 9.07
C GLN A 289 8.37 -16.76 9.54
N ARG A 290 9.54 -16.14 9.59
CA ARG A 290 9.68 -14.72 9.90
C ARG A 290 9.19 -13.87 8.72
N VAL A 291 8.64 -12.71 9.03
CA VAL A 291 8.24 -11.69 8.07
C VAL A 291 8.91 -10.37 8.46
N SER A 292 9.78 -9.86 7.61
CA SER A 292 10.50 -8.60 7.83
C SER A 292 9.97 -7.46 6.96
N GLU A 293 9.29 -7.81 5.88
CA GLU A 293 8.75 -6.90 4.91
C GLU A 293 7.36 -6.37 5.29
N PRO A 294 6.98 -5.16 4.84
CA PRO A 294 5.64 -4.64 5.06
C PRO A 294 4.57 -5.58 4.51
N ILE A 295 3.52 -5.81 5.32
CA ILE A 295 2.35 -6.58 4.89
C ILE A 295 1.53 -5.73 3.92
N THR A 296 1.10 -6.31 2.81
CA THR A 296 0.32 -5.62 1.78
C THR A 296 -1.14 -5.95 1.93
N VAL A 297 -2.00 -4.93 1.96
CA VAL A 297 -3.45 -5.09 2.04
C VAL A 297 -4.09 -4.47 0.80
N ILE A 298 -4.87 -5.27 0.07
CA ILE A 298 -5.58 -4.84 -1.13
C ILE A 298 -7.03 -5.27 -1.04
N GLY A 299 -7.90 -4.30 -0.85
CA GLY A 299 -9.32 -4.55 -0.63
C GLY A 299 -9.57 -5.33 0.67
N GLN A 300 -9.95 -6.60 0.56
CA GLN A 300 -10.19 -7.51 1.68
C GLN A 300 -9.08 -8.55 1.86
N ASP A 301 -8.07 -8.52 1.01
CA ASP A 301 -7.02 -9.52 0.99
C ASP A 301 -5.74 -8.97 1.58
N VAL A 302 -5.10 -9.80 2.38
CA VAL A 302 -3.82 -9.54 3.05
C VAL A 302 -2.78 -10.45 2.42
N TYR A 303 -1.74 -9.88 1.85
CA TYR A 303 -0.62 -10.60 1.25
C TYR A 303 0.63 -10.43 2.10
N ILE A 304 1.27 -11.54 2.39
CA ILE A 304 2.41 -11.62 3.30
C ILE A 304 3.53 -12.34 2.59
N VAL A 305 4.66 -11.67 2.40
CA VAL A 305 5.89 -12.28 1.91
C VAL A 305 6.78 -12.59 3.11
N GLY A 306 7.12 -13.85 3.27
CA GLY A 306 8.01 -14.30 4.34
C GLY A 306 9.48 -14.27 3.91
N ASP A 307 10.38 -14.23 4.89
CA ASP A 307 11.83 -14.14 4.67
C ASP A 307 12.41 -15.40 3.96
N GLU A 308 11.67 -16.51 3.97
CA GLU A 308 12.04 -17.75 3.27
C GLU A 308 11.45 -17.85 1.86
N GLY A 309 10.84 -16.78 1.35
CA GLY A 309 10.32 -16.70 0.00
C GLY A 309 8.94 -17.33 -0.21
N GLU A 310 8.13 -17.44 0.82
CA GLU A 310 6.73 -17.85 0.71
C GLU A 310 5.81 -16.63 0.76
N LEU A 311 4.90 -16.52 -0.21
CA LEU A 311 3.81 -15.55 -0.19
C LEU A 311 2.52 -16.25 0.20
N LEU A 312 1.86 -15.72 1.23
CA LEU A 312 0.58 -16.19 1.73
C LEU A 312 -0.50 -15.14 1.51
N GLY A 313 -1.71 -15.59 1.14
CA GLY A 313 -2.90 -14.75 1.07
C GLY A 313 -3.88 -15.08 2.21
N LEU A 314 -4.33 -14.06 2.94
CA LEU A 314 -5.33 -14.18 4.03
C LEU A 314 -6.48 -13.19 3.82
N GLY A 315 -7.67 -13.54 4.30
CA GLY A 315 -8.78 -12.59 4.39
C GLY A 315 -8.61 -11.62 5.56
N LEU A 316 -8.72 -10.31 5.33
CA LEU A 316 -8.52 -9.27 6.34
C LEU A 316 -9.44 -9.42 7.57
N GLN A 317 -10.71 -9.72 7.35
CA GLN A 317 -11.67 -9.84 8.45
C GLN A 317 -11.63 -11.20 9.15
N SER A 318 -11.38 -12.27 8.38
CA SER A 318 -11.42 -13.64 8.89
C SER A 318 -10.10 -14.15 9.43
N GLY A 319 -8.96 -13.65 8.91
CA GLY A 319 -7.64 -14.21 9.17
C GLY A 319 -7.44 -15.62 8.60
N LEU A 320 -8.37 -16.10 7.76
CA LEU A 320 -8.28 -17.41 7.13
C LEU A 320 -7.54 -17.31 5.79
N PRO A 321 -6.82 -18.37 5.36
CA PRO A 321 -6.20 -18.39 4.06
C PRO A 321 -7.21 -18.16 2.93
N LEU A 322 -6.82 -17.33 1.96
CA LEU A 322 -7.57 -17.17 0.72
C LEU A 322 -7.63 -18.52 0.01
N GLN A 323 -8.78 -18.83 -0.57
CA GLN A 323 -8.97 -20.08 -1.29
C GLN A 323 -8.86 -19.83 -2.79
N THR A 324 -8.10 -20.68 -3.46
CA THR A 324 -8.07 -20.73 -4.92
C THR A 324 -9.35 -21.37 -5.46
N ALA A 325 -9.56 -21.33 -6.77
CA ALA A 325 -10.69 -22.01 -7.42
C ALA A 325 -10.72 -23.52 -7.16
N ASN A 326 -9.62 -24.14 -6.80
CA ASN A 326 -9.51 -25.55 -6.45
C ASN A 326 -9.69 -25.83 -4.95
N ALA A 327 -10.14 -24.82 -4.18
CA ALA A 327 -10.27 -24.88 -2.73
C ALA A 327 -8.96 -25.17 -1.99
N GLU A 328 -7.82 -24.81 -2.57
CA GLU A 328 -6.51 -24.87 -1.97
C GLU A 328 -6.14 -23.48 -1.40
N PRO A 329 -5.36 -23.39 -0.32
CA PRO A 329 -4.88 -22.11 0.16
C PRO A 329 -4.05 -21.38 -0.91
N PHE A 330 -4.26 -20.07 -1.05
CA PHE A 330 -3.44 -19.25 -1.92
C PHE A 330 -2.06 -19.05 -1.29
N ALA A 331 -1.09 -19.77 -1.82
CA ALA A 331 0.31 -19.70 -1.41
C ALA A 331 1.22 -19.87 -2.62
N LEU A 332 2.32 -19.11 -2.63
CA LEU A 332 3.37 -19.20 -3.66
C LEU A 332 4.71 -19.37 -2.98
N THR A 333 5.62 -20.07 -3.63
CA THR A 333 7.01 -20.22 -3.20
C THR A 333 7.94 -19.49 -4.16
N ASP A 334 9.16 -19.23 -3.73
CA ASP A 334 10.17 -18.54 -4.53
C ASP A 334 9.77 -17.07 -4.85
N VAL A 335 9.27 -16.36 -3.84
CA VAL A 335 8.86 -14.96 -3.93
C VAL A 335 9.79 -14.09 -3.10
N GLU A 336 10.47 -13.13 -3.74
CA GLU A 336 11.29 -12.14 -3.06
C GLU A 336 10.48 -10.88 -2.70
N VAL A 337 9.69 -10.38 -3.65
CA VAL A 337 8.92 -9.14 -3.48
C VAL A 337 7.54 -9.26 -4.13
N LEU A 338 6.51 -8.79 -3.43
CA LEU A 338 5.20 -8.52 -4.01
C LEU A 338 5.22 -7.12 -4.64
N VAL A 339 5.03 -7.03 -5.96
CA VAL A 339 5.06 -5.77 -6.72
C VAL A 339 3.71 -5.07 -6.71
N SER A 340 2.68 -5.77 -7.16
CA SER A 340 1.31 -5.26 -7.24
C SER A 340 0.29 -6.40 -7.31
N VAL A 341 -0.96 -6.06 -7.03
CA VAL A 341 -2.09 -6.98 -7.18
C VAL A 341 -3.20 -6.26 -7.94
N THR A 342 -3.71 -6.93 -8.98
CA THR A 342 -4.86 -6.47 -9.74
C THR A 342 -6.11 -7.29 -9.41
N GLU A 343 -7.18 -7.06 -10.10
CA GLU A 343 -8.37 -7.90 -9.97
C GLU A 343 -8.11 -9.35 -10.41
N LYS A 344 -7.29 -9.56 -11.45
CA LYS A 344 -7.05 -10.86 -12.07
C LYS A 344 -5.74 -11.52 -11.71
N ALA A 345 -4.73 -10.75 -11.32
CA ALA A 345 -3.38 -11.26 -11.12
C ALA A 345 -2.69 -10.74 -9.86
N VAL A 346 -1.74 -11.52 -9.40
CA VAL A 346 -0.73 -11.15 -8.40
C VAL A 346 0.63 -11.13 -9.09
N TYR A 347 1.35 -10.02 -8.96
CA TYR A 347 2.65 -9.79 -9.59
C TYR A 347 3.74 -9.81 -8.54
N VAL A 348 4.70 -10.72 -8.69
CA VAL A 348 5.79 -10.89 -7.74
C VAL A 348 7.14 -10.94 -8.48
N ILE A 349 8.21 -10.63 -7.79
CA ILE A 349 9.57 -10.92 -8.23
C ILE A 349 10.02 -12.19 -7.53
N ASP A 350 10.56 -13.15 -8.29
CA ASP A 350 11.14 -14.37 -7.76
C ASP A 350 12.63 -14.18 -7.37
N SER A 351 13.23 -15.17 -6.72
CA SER A 351 14.63 -15.15 -6.28
C SER A 351 15.64 -15.02 -7.42
N ALA A 352 15.22 -15.30 -8.66
CA ALA A 352 16.02 -15.09 -9.87
C ALA A 352 15.87 -13.68 -10.46
N GLY A 353 15.07 -12.78 -9.84
CA GLY A 353 14.81 -11.41 -10.30
C GLY A 353 13.83 -11.34 -11.47
N ARG A 354 13.03 -12.38 -11.71
CA ARG A 354 12.04 -12.40 -12.78
C ARG A 354 10.69 -11.92 -12.27
N LEU A 355 9.98 -11.17 -13.10
CA LEU A 355 8.57 -10.83 -12.85
C LEU A 355 7.70 -12.05 -13.14
N VAL A 356 7.03 -12.54 -12.13
CA VAL A 356 6.13 -13.68 -12.20
C VAL A 356 4.69 -13.18 -12.08
N THR A 357 3.90 -13.51 -13.09
CA THR A 357 2.47 -13.23 -13.12
C THR A 357 1.71 -14.46 -12.65
N VAL A 358 0.92 -14.31 -11.62
CA VAL A 358 0.13 -15.40 -11.02
C VAL A 358 -1.35 -15.07 -11.13
N ASN A 359 -2.13 -15.99 -11.64
CA ASN A 359 -3.57 -15.85 -11.68
C ASN A 359 -4.14 -15.85 -10.25
N ARG A 360 -4.78 -14.74 -9.86
CA ARG A 360 -5.28 -14.54 -8.50
C ARG A 360 -6.36 -15.56 -8.10
N ARG A 361 -7.16 -16.03 -9.06
CA ARG A 361 -8.24 -16.97 -8.79
C ARG A 361 -7.76 -18.41 -8.67
N THR A 362 -6.80 -18.82 -9.51
CA THR A 362 -6.33 -20.21 -9.55
C THR A 362 -5.05 -20.45 -8.76
N GLY A 363 -4.30 -19.39 -8.42
CA GLY A 363 -2.97 -19.50 -7.80
C GLY A 363 -1.88 -20.01 -8.76
N GLN A 364 -2.19 -20.20 -10.04
CA GLN A 364 -1.24 -20.74 -11.02
C GLN A 364 -0.40 -19.64 -11.66
N VAL A 365 0.85 -19.95 -11.94
CA VAL A 365 1.75 -19.07 -12.69
C VAL A 365 1.27 -19.00 -14.14
N ALA A 366 0.96 -17.78 -14.60
CA ALA A 366 0.53 -17.50 -15.97
C ALA A 366 1.72 -17.12 -16.87
N ALA A 367 2.68 -16.35 -16.36
CA ALA A 367 3.85 -15.91 -17.11
C ALA A 367 5.06 -15.70 -16.18
N LYS A 368 6.27 -15.78 -16.76
CA LYS A 368 7.53 -15.35 -16.13
C LYS A 368 8.32 -14.54 -17.15
N GLU A 369 8.66 -13.31 -16.79
CA GLU A 369 9.35 -12.37 -17.66
C GLU A 369 10.63 -11.85 -17.01
N GLU A 370 11.68 -11.67 -17.79
CA GLU A 370 12.98 -11.22 -17.31
C GLU A 370 13.22 -9.76 -17.70
N TYR A 371 13.39 -8.90 -16.71
CA TYR A 371 13.71 -7.48 -16.87
C TYR A 371 15.10 -7.17 -16.30
N ARG A 372 16.15 -7.52 -17.07
CA ARG A 372 17.56 -7.52 -16.61
C ARG A 372 18.06 -6.22 -16.04
N ASP A 373 17.55 -5.08 -16.54
CA ASP A 373 18.00 -3.74 -16.13
C ASP A 373 17.12 -3.12 -15.03
N LEU A 374 15.99 -3.75 -14.68
CA LEU A 374 15.01 -3.23 -13.73
C LEU A 374 15.04 -4.05 -12.44
N THR A 375 16.10 -3.89 -11.66
CA THR A 375 16.40 -4.71 -10.49
C THR A 375 15.77 -4.22 -9.19
N LEU A 376 15.12 -3.04 -9.21
CA LEU A 376 14.47 -2.45 -8.04
C LEU A 376 12.94 -2.44 -8.25
N PRO A 377 12.22 -3.47 -7.77
CA PRO A 377 10.77 -3.47 -7.81
C PRO A 377 10.22 -2.46 -6.81
N ILE A 378 9.15 -1.77 -7.20
CA ILE A 378 8.44 -0.83 -6.35
C ILE A 378 7.16 -1.52 -5.87
N ARG A 379 6.98 -1.63 -4.57
CA ARG A 379 5.73 -2.16 -4.01
C ARG A 379 4.63 -1.14 -4.16
N ASN A 380 3.64 -1.48 -4.95
CA ASN A 380 2.47 -0.65 -5.13
C ASN A 380 1.25 -1.30 -4.47
N SER A 381 0.89 -0.81 -3.30
CA SER A 381 -0.35 -1.16 -2.60
C SER A 381 -1.46 -0.13 -2.78
N VAL A 382 -1.22 0.90 -3.59
CA VAL A 382 -2.11 2.05 -3.76
C VAL A 382 -2.98 1.90 -5.00
N THR A 383 -2.37 1.43 -6.10
CA THR A 383 -3.05 1.23 -7.38
C THR A 383 -2.71 -0.13 -8.00
N ASP A 384 -3.39 -0.48 -9.08
CA ASP A 384 -3.14 -1.67 -9.89
C ASP A 384 -1.97 -1.51 -10.88
N ARG A 385 -1.24 -0.38 -10.85
CA ARG A 385 -0.06 -0.15 -11.68
C ARG A 385 1.14 -0.93 -11.15
N LEU A 386 1.98 -1.41 -12.05
CA LEU A 386 3.24 -2.04 -11.71
C LEU A 386 4.38 -1.07 -12.02
N TYR A 387 5.24 -0.84 -11.05
CA TYR A 387 6.44 -0.03 -11.22
C TYR A 387 7.67 -0.88 -11.02
N LEU A 388 8.57 -0.82 -12.00
CA LEU A 388 9.90 -1.42 -11.92
C LEU A 388 10.93 -0.32 -12.14
N SER A 389 12.07 -0.43 -11.50
CA SER A 389 13.12 0.56 -11.69
C SER A 389 14.53 -0.03 -11.64
N SER A 390 15.49 0.79 -12.05
CA SER A 390 16.91 0.49 -11.97
C SER A 390 17.59 1.35 -10.91
N THR A 391 18.75 0.92 -10.47
CA THR A 391 19.61 1.72 -9.57
C THR A 391 20.09 3.03 -10.21
N SER A 392 20.06 3.13 -11.55
CA SER A 392 20.39 4.33 -12.32
C SER A 392 19.24 5.32 -12.47
N GLY A 393 18.05 5.03 -11.88
CA GLY A 393 16.91 5.93 -11.90
C GLY A 393 15.96 5.80 -13.10
N ARG A 394 16.13 4.77 -13.93
CA ARG A 394 15.12 4.42 -14.93
C ARG A 394 13.92 3.83 -14.24
N VAL A 395 12.72 4.34 -14.52
CA VAL A 395 11.44 3.87 -13.97
C VAL A 395 10.52 3.49 -15.11
N VAL A 396 9.94 2.32 -15.04
CA VAL A 396 8.97 1.80 -16.01
C VAL A 396 7.66 1.52 -15.29
N CYS A 397 6.57 2.01 -15.85
CA CYS A 397 5.21 1.68 -15.41
C CYS A 397 4.57 0.73 -16.40
N MET A 398 3.94 -0.31 -15.88
CA MET A 398 3.19 -1.30 -16.64
C MET A 398 1.75 -1.38 -16.15
N LYS A 399 0.86 -1.77 -17.03
CA LYS A 399 -0.55 -2.05 -16.75
C LYS A 399 -1.02 -3.32 -17.47
N GLU A 400 -2.11 -3.89 -17.01
CA GLU A 400 -2.80 -4.92 -17.77
C GLU A 400 -3.42 -4.32 -19.04
N SER A 401 -3.36 -5.05 -20.14
CA SER A 401 -3.99 -4.62 -21.40
C SER A 401 -5.51 -4.50 -21.23
N GLY A 402 -6.08 -3.46 -21.84
CA GLY A 402 -7.53 -3.18 -21.73
C GLY A 402 -7.95 -2.37 -20.51
N ILE A 403 -7.04 -2.03 -19.59
CA ILE A 403 -7.31 -1.13 -18.46
C ILE A 403 -6.74 0.25 -18.77
N ASP A 404 -7.61 1.23 -19.05
CA ASP A 404 -7.18 2.57 -19.44
C ASP A 404 -6.81 3.44 -18.23
N PHE A 405 -7.58 3.36 -17.15
CA PHE A 405 -7.37 4.15 -15.93
C PHE A 405 -6.95 3.28 -14.76
N PRO A 406 -6.17 3.81 -13.80
CA PRO A 406 -5.77 3.06 -12.62
C PRO A 406 -6.96 2.77 -11.71
N ILE A 407 -6.94 1.61 -11.08
CA ILE A 407 -7.85 1.27 -10.00
C ILE A 407 -7.15 1.63 -8.69
N TYR A 408 -7.72 2.58 -7.95
CA TYR A 408 -7.23 2.97 -6.63
C TYR A 408 -7.78 2.01 -5.58
N HIS A 409 -6.92 1.25 -4.91
CA HIS A 409 -7.35 0.18 -4.00
C HIS A 409 -8.15 0.68 -2.80
N GLN A 410 -7.86 1.88 -2.31
CA GLN A 410 -8.59 2.50 -1.20
C GLN A 410 -9.80 3.32 -1.65
N ASN A 411 -9.80 3.80 -2.89
CA ASN A 411 -10.86 4.61 -3.46
C ASN A 411 -11.14 4.24 -4.94
N PRO A 412 -11.76 3.09 -5.21
CA PRO A 412 -11.94 2.57 -6.57
C PRO A 412 -12.75 3.47 -7.51
N GLN A 413 -13.46 4.48 -6.98
CA GLN A 413 -14.25 5.41 -7.78
C GLN A 413 -13.52 6.71 -8.13
N ARG A 414 -12.30 6.88 -7.62
CA ARG A 414 -11.47 8.04 -7.94
C ARG A 414 -11.02 7.99 -9.40
N SER A 415 -11.07 9.14 -10.07
CA SER A 415 -10.45 9.32 -11.38
C SER A 415 -9.05 9.92 -11.23
N PRO A 416 -8.08 9.54 -12.09
CA PRO A 416 -6.74 10.11 -12.06
C PRO A 416 -6.75 11.60 -12.38
N ILE A 417 -5.81 12.35 -11.79
CA ILE A 417 -5.56 13.74 -12.16
C ILE A 417 -4.74 13.71 -13.46
N MET A 418 -5.43 13.90 -14.57
CA MET A 418 -4.77 13.98 -15.87
C MET A 418 -4.24 15.40 -16.10
N PRO A 419 -3.02 15.58 -16.67
CA PRO A 419 -2.55 16.89 -17.05
C PRO A 419 -3.48 17.49 -18.11
N GLU A 420 -3.86 18.77 -17.95
CA GLU A 420 -4.64 19.47 -18.96
C GLU A 420 -3.90 19.38 -20.32
N VAL A 421 -4.55 18.77 -21.29
CA VAL A 421 -4.09 18.81 -22.67
C VAL A 421 -4.20 20.26 -23.13
N ALA A 422 -3.06 20.93 -23.34
CA ALA A 422 -3.05 22.27 -23.85
C ALA A 422 -3.91 22.31 -25.12
N LYS A 423 -5.01 23.05 -25.08
CA LYS A 423 -5.86 23.26 -26.27
C LYS A 423 -4.96 23.77 -27.36
N PRO A 424 -4.94 23.15 -28.56
CA PRO A 424 -4.17 23.68 -29.67
C PRO A 424 -4.56 25.14 -29.87
N ALA A 425 -3.55 26.01 -29.95
CA ALA A 425 -3.78 27.41 -30.19
C ALA A 425 -4.68 27.57 -31.46
N PRO A 426 -5.68 28.46 -31.43
CA PRO A 426 -6.50 28.70 -32.62
C PRO A 426 -5.57 29.01 -33.77
N ALA A 427 -5.75 28.32 -34.91
CA ALA A 427 -4.99 28.61 -36.10
C ALA A 427 -5.15 30.09 -36.40
N GLU A 428 -4.03 30.82 -36.52
CA GLU A 428 -4.04 32.19 -36.97
C GLU A 428 -4.80 32.25 -38.32
N PRO A 429 -5.78 33.16 -38.46
CA PRO A 429 -6.47 33.33 -39.74
C PRO A 429 -5.44 33.65 -40.82
N ALA A 430 -5.42 32.84 -41.87
CA ALA A 430 -4.56 33.08 -43.04
C ALA A 430 -4.67 34.53 -43.46
N ALA A 431 -3.54 35.25 -43.48
CA ALA A 431 -3.47 36.60 -43.94
C ALA A 431 -4.00 36.63 -45.36
N ASP A 432 -5.10 37.34 -45.55
CA ASP A 432 -5.74 37.59 -46.85
C ASP A 432 -4.72 38.32 -47.73
N ALA A 433 -4.17 37.61 -48.70
CA ALA A 433 -3.31 38.21 -49.74
C ALA A 433 -4.21 39.02 -50.67
N GLY A 434 -4.57 40.23 -50.21
CA GLY A 434 -5.24 41.19 -50.97
C GLY A 434 -4.37 41.61 -52.18
N GLY A 435 -4.75 41.12 -53.35
CA GLY A 435 -4.13 41.50 -54.60
C GLY A 435 -4.27 42.99 -54.84
N GLU A 436 -3.16 43.66 -55.04
CA GLU A 436 -3.08 44.93 -55.77
C GLU A 436 -3.41 44.64 -57.23
N ASN A 437 -4.48 45.25 -57.70
CA ASN A 437 -4.67 45.55 -59.11
C ASN A 437 -4.99 47.02 -59.26
N ASN A 438 -4.07 47.73 -60.01
CA ASN A 438 -4.13 49.02 -60.65
C ASN A 438 -4.15 50.29 -59.81
#